data_64dc0dc8386abf0091c3059f26682652
#
_entry.id   64dc0dc8386abf0091c3059f26682652
#
_cell.length_a   1.000
_cell.length_b   1.000
_cell.length_c   1.000
_cell.angle_alpha   90.00
_cell.angle_beta   90.00
_cell.angle_gamma   90.00
#
_symmetry.space_group_name_H-M   'P 1'
#
loop_
_entity.id
_entity.type
_entity.pdbx_description
1 polymer ?
#
loop_
_entity_poly.entity_id
_entity_poly.type
_entity_poly.pdbx_seq_one_letter_code
_entity_poly.pdbx_strand_id
1 'polypeptide(L)'
;LGLVAAKILNSFEKLKKPEEGLSLLNLYFENYKLRSLLNVIYEATLKLQGSEMAEELARKELIRKPSLQALDQLFQARAMNSKHKEHDIQLIQQTVRNAIGNRRLFICSSCGFKAKQHHWQCPACNAWEALPSEPTEINEIN
;
A
#
# COMPACT_ATOMS: atom_id res chain seq x y z
N LEU A 1 -8.69 -8.83 5.49
CA LEU A 1 -7.42 -9.46 5.08
C LEU A 1 -6.27 -8.43 5.02
N GLY A 2 -6.50 -7.22 4.50
CA GLY A 2 -5.48 -6.18 4.40
C GLY A 2 -4.78 -5.86 5.73
N LEU A 3 -5.52 -5.83 6.84
CA LEU A 3 -4.99 -5.52 8.17
C LEU A 3 -4.08 -6.63 8.76
N VAL A 4 -4.22 -7.86 8.27
CA VAL A 4 -3.46 -9.02 8.77
C VAL A 4 -2.43 -9.54 7.77
N ALA A 5 -2.38 -8.98 6.57
CA ALA A 5 -1.53 -9.45 5.49
C ALA A 5 -0.04 -9.51 5.86
N ALA A 6 0.47 -8.48 6.56
CA ALA A 6 1.85 -8.46 7.04
C ALA A 6 2.12 -9.58 8.07
N LYS A 7 1.15 -9.89 8.93
CA LYS A 7 1.27 -11.00 9.91
C LYS A 7 1.27 -12.36 9.21
N ILE A 8 0.49 -12.51 8.13
CA ILE A 8 0.48 -13.72 7.31
C ILE A 8 1.87 -13.94 6.71
N LEU A 9 2.45 -12.93 6.04
CA LEU A 9 3.81 -13.04 5.50
C LEU A 9 4.84 -13.40 6.57
N ASN A 10 4.83 -12.72 7.71
CA ASN A 10 5.75 -13.04 8.82
C ASN A 10 5.61 -14.49 9.31
N SER A 11 4.40 -15.05 9.27
CA SER A 11 4.18 -16.47 9.61
C SER A 11 4.81 -17.40 8.57
N PHE A 12 4.66 -17.09 7.27
CA PHE A 12 5.29 -17.85 6.21
C PHE A 12 6.82 -17.70 6.20
N GLU A 13 7.37 -16.54 6.56
CA GLU A 13 8.82 -16.34 6.76
C GLU A 13 9.35 -17.25 7.86
N LYS A 14 8.65 -17.35 9.01
CA LYS A 14 9.01 -18.26 10.11
C LYS A 14 8.95 -19.73 9.69
N LEU A 15 8.05 -20.10 8.81
CA LEU A 15 7.94 -21.43 8.24
C LEU A 15 8.98 -21.70 7.11
N LYS A 16 9.85 -20.72 6.81
CA LYS A 16 10.83 -20.77 5.69
C LYS A 16 10.20 -20.94 4.31
N LYS A 17 8.98 -20.40 4.12
CA LYS A 17 8.21 -20.50 2.87
C LYS A 17 7.64 -19.12 2.44
N PRO A 18 8.48 -18.07 2.35
CA PRO A 18 8.00 -16.72 2.08
C PRO A 18 7.31 -16.59 0.70
N GLU A 19 7.77 -17.36 -0.30
CA GLU A 19 7.20 -17.33 -1.65
C GLU A 19 5.76 -17.88 -1.69
N GLU A 20 5.46 -18.91 -0.89
CA GLU A 20 4.09 -19.43 -0.76
C GLU A 20 3.16 -18.37 -0.14
N GLY A 21 3.66 -17.62 0.85
CA GLY A 21 2.93 -16.52 1.46
C GLY A 21 2.65 -15.38 0.46
N LEU A 22 3.64 -15.04 -0.35
CA LEU A 22 3.48 -14.02 -1.40
C LEU A 22 2.48 -14.49 -2.47
N SER A 23 2.56 -15.74 -2.91
CA SER A 23 1.62 -16.32 -3.88
C SER A 23 0.19 -16.32 -3.38
N LEU A 24 -0.01 -16.64 -2.10
CA LEU A 24 -1.32 -16.60 -1.46
C LEU A 24 -1.89 -15.16 -1.46
N LEU A 25 -1.10 -14.17 -1.07
CA LEU A 25 -1.54 -12.78 -1.07
C LEU A 25 -1.83 -12.25 -2.47
N ASN A 26 -1.05 -12.65 -3.48
CA ASN A 26 -1.31 -12.31 -4.88
C ASN A 26 -2.65 -12.89 -5.35
N LEU A 27 -2.96 -14.15 -5.01
CA LEU A 27 -4.26 -14.76 -5.32
C LEU A 27 -5.42 -13.97 -4.72
N TYR A 28 -5.31 -13.56 -3.47
CA TYR A 28 -6.32 -12.74 -2.82
C TYR A 28 -6.41 -11.34 -3.42
N PHE A 29 -5.29 -10.75 -3.78
CA PHE A 29 -5.26 -9.44 -4.46
C PHE A 29 -5.98 -9.50 -5.82
N GLU A 30 -5.72 -10.53 -6.61
CA GLU A 30 -6.39 -10.72 -7.90
C GLU A 30 -7.91 -10.86 -7.76
N ASN A 31 -8.38 -11.55 -6.71
CA ASN A 31 -9.81 -11.77 -6.47
C ASN A 31 -10.52 -10.54 -5.89
N TYR A 32 -9.90 -9.83 -4.96
CA TYR A 32 -10.58 -8.78 -4.17
C TYR A 32 -10.08 -7.37 -4.45
N LYS A 33 -8.94 -7.19 -5.16
CA LYS A 33 -8.34 -5.89 -5.55
C LYS A 33 -8.16 -4.90 -4.38
N LEU A 34 -7.85 -5.41 -3.18
CA LEU A 34 -7.69 -4.59 -1.97
C LEU A 34 -6.36 -3.82 -2.00
N ARG A 35 -6.42 -2.48 -1.95
CA ARG A 35 -5.23 -1.62 -1.98
C ARG A 35 -4.25 -1.86 -0.84
N SER A 36 -4.75 -2.21 0.35
CA SER A 36 -3.92 -2.52 1.50
C SER A 36 -3.05 -3.77 1.29
N LEU A 37 -3.52 -4.73 0.46
CA LEU A 37 -2.71 -5.88 0.06
C LEU A 37 -1.57 -5.47 -0.88
N LEU A 38 -1.82 -4.53 -1.79
CA LEU A 38 -0.83 -4.09 -2.76
C LEU A 38 0.47 -3.63 -2.08
N ASN A 39 0.38 -2.85 -1.01
CA ASN A 39 1.56 -2.37 -0.30
C ASN A 39 2.40 -3.51 0.28
N VAL A 40 1.73 -4.46 0.92
CA VAL A 40 2.39 -5.63 1.52
C VAL A 40 3.00 -6.54 0.45
N ILE A 41 2.28 -6.77 -0.65
CA ILE A 41 2.77 -7.55 -1.80
C ILE A 41 3.96 -6.85 -2.44
N TYR A 42 3.90 -5.53 -2.65
CA TYR A 42 4.98 -4.76 -3.24
C TYR A 42 6.27 -4.88 -2.41
N GLU A 43 6.20 -4.68 -1.09
CA GLU A 43 7.36 -4.79 -0.22
C GLU A 43 7.93 -6.21 -0.19
N ALA A 44 7.07 -7.23 -0.16
CA ALA A 44 7.49 -8.62 -0.22
C ALA A 44 8.15 -8.96 -1.58
N THR A 45 7.58 -8.49 -2.69
CA THR A 45 8.15 -8.65 -4.03
C THR A 45 9.53 -7.98 -4.12
N LEU A 46 9.66 -6.77 -3.57
CA LEU A 46 10.92 -6.03 -3.56
C LEU A 46 12.02 -6.80 -2.81
N LYS A 47 11.68 -7.44 -1.69
CA LYS A 47 12.63 -8.24 -0.89
C LYS A 47 12.98 -9.58 -1.53
N LEU A 48 12.01 -10.29 -2.08
CA LEU A 48 12.15 -11.66 -2.54
C LEU A 48 12.56 -11.76 -4.02
N GLN A 49 12.01 -10.89 -4.86
CA GLN A 49 12.14 -10.95 -6.32
C GLN A 49 12.94 -9.79 -6.91
N GLY A 50 13.20 -8.76 -6.11
CA GLY A 50 14.02 -7.62 -6.51
C GLY A 50 13.24 -6.42 -7.07
N SER A 51 14.00 -5.36 -7.39
CA SER A 51 13.42 -4.06 -7.79
C SER A 51 12.75 -4.09 -9.18
N GLU A 52 13.22 -4.93 -10.09
CA GLU A 52 12.63 -5.01 -11.45
C GLU A 52 11.20 -5.56 -11.41
N MET A 53 10.97 -6.64 -10.64
CA MET A 53 9.63 -7.22 -10.47
C MET A 53 8.71 -6.28 -9.70
N ALA A 54 9.22 -5.59 -8.68
CA ALA A 54 8.47 -4.59 -7.94
C ALA A 54 8.09 -3.38 -8.82
N GLU A 55 8.98 -2.93 -9.71
CA GLU A 55 8.70 -1.88 -10.69
C GLU A 55 7.57 -2.30 -11.65
N GLU A 56 7.62 -3.52 -12.17
CA GLU A 56 6.58 -4.04 -13.06
C GLU A 56 5.22 -4.12 -12.37
N LEU A 57 5.18 -4.59 -11.11
CA LEU A 57 3.97 -4.64 -10.30
C LEU A 57 3.37 -3.23 -10.10
N ALA A 58 4.20 -2.26 -9.71
CA ALA A 58 3.77 -0.88 -9.51
C ALA A 58 3.26 -0.23 -10.80
N ARG A 59 3.92 -0.51 -11.93
CA ARG A 59 3.50 -0.03 -13.26
C ARG A 59 2.15 -0.59 -13.68
N LYS A 60 1.95 -1.91 -13.54
CA LYS A 60 0.66 -2.56 -13.83
C LYS A 60 -0.47 -1.95 -13.00
N GLU A 61 -0.21 -1.73 -11.71
CA GLU A 61 -1.21 -1.14 -10.82
C GLU A 61 -1.49 0.32 -11.14
N LEU A 62 -0.47 1.11 -11.49
CA LEU A 62 -0.63 2.50 -11.90
C LEU A 62 -1.49 2.64 -13.18
N ILE A 63 -1.31 1.73 -14.15
CA ILE A 63 -2.11 1.69 -15.37
C ILE A 63 -3.55 1.29 -15.05
N ARG A 64 -3.74 0.26 -14.20
CA ARG A 64 -5.05 -0.24 -13.82
C ARG A 64 -5.86 0.78 -13.01
N LYS A 65 -5.22 1.42 -12.05
CA LYS A 65 -5.83 2.40 -11.16
C LYS A 65 -4.81 3.47 -10.75
N PRO A 66 -4.77 4.61 -11.43
CA PRO A 66 -3.85 5.69 -11.09
C PRO A 66 -4.01 6.11 -9.62
N SER A 67 -2.90 6.08 -8.86
CA SER A 67 -2.85 6.51 -7.48
C SER A 67 -1.47 7.04 -7.12
N LEU A 68 -1.40 7.99 -6.18
CA LEU A 68 -0.13 8.52 -5.69
C LEU A 68 0.72 7.42 -5.04
N GLN A 69 0.09 6.43 -4.41
CA GLN A 69 0.80 5.31 -3.80
C GLN A 69 1.48 4.42 -4.84
N ALA A 70 0.78 4.05 -5.93
CA ALA A 70 1.39 3.26 -7.01
C ALA A 70 2.52 4.04 -7.70
N LEU A 71 2.37 5.36 -7.80
CA LEU A 71 3.41 6.24 -8.35
C LEU A 71 4.64 6.29 -7.44
N ASP A 72 4.47 6.43 -6.12
CA ASP A 72 5.58 6.39 -5.15
C ASP A 72 6.32 5.04 -5.20
N GLN A 73 5.58 3.93 -5.24
CA GLN A 73 6.15 2.59 -5.36
C GLN A 73 6.95 2.41 -6.65
N LEU A 74 6.44 2.93 -7.77
CA LEU A 74 7.16 2.92 -9.05
C LEU A 74 8.49 3.68 -8.97
N PHE A 75 8.48 4.88 -8.39
CA PHE A 75 9.71 5.67 -8.23
C PHE A 75 10.67 5.02 -7.24
N GLN A 76 10.18 4.43 -6.16
CA GLN A 76 11.01 3.70 -5.21
C GLN A 76 11.74 2.54 -5.86
N ALA A 77 11.02 1.70 -6.63
CA ALA A 77 11.62 0.58 -7.34
C ALA A 77 12.67 1.05 -8.36
N ARG A 78 12.37 2.12 -9.10
CA ARG A 78 13.33 2.73 -10.06
C ARG A 78 14.56 3.30 -9.39
N ALA A 79 14.42 3.98 -8.25
CA ALA A 79 15.55 4.53 -7.51
C ALA A 79 16.49 3.43 -6.98
N MET A 80 15.97 2.24 -6.70
CA MET A 80 16.76 1.07 -6.29
C MET A 80 17.41 0.35 -7.46
N ASN A 81 16.90 0.52 -8.67
CA ASN A 81 17.50 -0.03 -9.87
C ASN A 81 18.68 0.86 -10.28
N SER A 82 19.90 0.33 -10.24
CA SER A 82 21.15 1.07 -10.49
C SER A 82 21.26 1.72 -11.89
N LYS A 83 20.37 1.33 -12.83
CA LYS A 83 20.31 1.87 -14.19
C LYS A 83 19.67 3.28 -14.26
N HIS A 84 18.98 3.74 -13.21
CA HIS A 84 18.17 4.97 -13.22
C HIS A 84 18.43 5.88 -12.01
N LYS A 85 19.70 6.09 -11.64
CA LYS A 85 20.08 7.05 -10.59
C LYS A 85 20.00 8.48 -11.12
N GLU A 86 18.80 8.99 -11.36
CA GLU A 86 18.59 10.39 -11.66
C GLU A 86 18.17 11.15 -10.39
N HIS A 87 18.84 12.26 -10.10
CA HIS A 87 18.53 13.11 -8.95
C HIS A 87 17.08 13.60 -8.95
N ASP A 88 16.51 13.82 -10.12
CA ASP A 88 15.14 14.29 -10.32
C ASP A 88 14.11 13.25 -9.85
N ILE A 89 14.40 11.95 -9.98
CA ILE A 89 13.52 10.88 -9.50
C ILE A 89 13.35 10.97 -7.99
N GLN A 90 14.40 11.26 -7.24
CA GLN A 90 14.34 11.38 -5.78
C GLN A 90 13.50 12.58 -5.35
N LEU A 91 13.62 13.72 -6.03
CA LEU A 91 12.80 14.91 -5.77
C LEU A 91 11.33 14.66 -6.05
N ILE A 92 11.01 14.01 -7.17
CA ILE A 92 9.64 13.65 -7.53
C ILE A 92 9.07 12.68 -6.49
N GLN A 93 9.83 11.66 -6.09
CA GLN A 93 9.42 10.68 -5.08
C GLN A 93 9.12 11.36 -3.73
N GLN A 94 9.98 12.27 -3.28
CA GLN A 94 9.76 12.98 -2.03
C GLN A 94 8.53 13.86 -2.08
N THR A 95 8.28 14.53 -3.21
CA THR A 95 7.07 15.34 -3.42
C THR A 95 5.81 14.48 -3.37
N VAL A 96 5.83 13.32 -4.04
CA VAL A 96 4.72 12.37 -4.03
C VAL A 96 4.45 11.84 -2.62
N ARG A 97 5.48 11.44 -1.86
CA ARG A 97 5.34 10.98 -0.47
C ARG A 97 4.72 12.02 0.44
N ASN A 98 5.16 13.27 0.32
CA ASN A 98 4.58 14.37 1.09
C ASN A 98 3.11 14.58 0.76
N ALA A 99 2.72 14.47 -0.51
CA ALA A 99 1.34 14.56 -0.94
C ALA A 99 0.48 13.40 -0.40
N ILE A 100 1.01 12.16 -0.37
CA ILE A 100 0.33 10.98 0.18
C ILE A 100 0.07 11.14 1.68
N GLY A 101 1.08 11.56 2.45
CA GLY A 101 1.01 11.63 3.92
C GLY A 101 -0.14 12.50 4.44
N ASN A 102 -0.57 13.48 3.65
CA ASN A 102 -1.64 14.41 4.02
C ASN A 102 -3.03 14.00 3.52
N ARG A 103 -3.15 12.99 2.64
CA ARG A 103 -4.41 12.67 1.94
C ARG A 103 -5.02 11.32 2.30
N ARG A 104 -4.32 10.46 3.03
CA ARG A 104 -4.82 9.12 3.37
C ARG A 104 -5.34 9.10 4.80
N LEU A 105 -6.66 9.05 4.95
CA LEU A 105 -7.32 9.02 6.25
C LEU A 105 -8.38 7.91 6.30
N PHE A 106 -8.53 7.32 7.47
CA PHE A 106 -9.66 6.46 7.81
C PHE A 106 -10.81 7.36 8.28
N ILE A 107 -11.94 7.32 7.60
CA ILE A 107 -13.09 8.17 7.92
C ILE A 107 -14.19 7.29 8.50
N CYS A 108 -14.63 7.61 9.71
CA CYS A 108 -15.73 6.92 10.36
C CYS A 108 -17.05 7.14 9.60
N SER A 109 -17.72 6.04 9.23
CA SER A 109 -19.01 6.08 8.52
C SER A 109 -20.16 6.62 9.38
N SER A 110 -20.02 6.54 10.72
CA SER A 110 -21.08 6.98 11.65
C SER A 110 -20.99 8.47 12.01
N CYS A 111 -19.79 9.04 12.21
CA CYS A 111 -19.63 10.41 12.70
C CYS A 111 -18.69 11.28 11.87
N GLY A 112 -18.05 10.74 10.83
CA GLY A 112 -17.09 11.47 10.00
C GLY A 112 -15.72 11.72 10.65
N PHE A 113 -15.43 11.17 11.82
CA PHE A 113 -14.12 11.29 12.47
C PHE A 113 -13.01 10.80 11.54
N LYS A 114 -11.93 11.57 11.42
CA LYS A 114 -10.80 11.30 10.55
C LYS A 114 -9.59 10.85 11.36
N ALA A 115 -9.05 9.66 11.06
CA ALA A 115 -7.87 9.11 11.73
C ALA A 115 -6.77 8.76 10.73
N LYS A 116 -5.50 8.87 11.15
CA LYS A 116 -4.34 8.45 10.35
C LYS A 116 -4.08 6.94 10.42
N GLN A 117 -4.63 6.27 11.44
CA GLN A 117 -4.52 4.84 11.65
C GLN A 117 -5.90 4.21 11.82
N HIS A 118 -6.01 2.92 11.50
CA HIS A 118 -7.25 2.18 11.68
C HIS A 118 -7.56 1.94 13.15
N HIS A 119 -8.83 2.12 13.53
CA HIS A 119 -9.38 1.76 14.84
C HIS A 119 -10.57 0.84 14.65
N TRP A 120 -10.63 -0.26 15.37
CA TRP A 120 -11.78 -1.18 15.37
C TRP A 120 -13.03 -0.52 15.98
N GLN A 121 -12.81 0.31 17.00
CA GLN A 121 -13.83 1.14 17.62
C GLN A 121 -13.47 2.60 17.40
N CYS A 122 -14.42 3.41 16.92
CA CYS A 122 -14.19 4.83 16.68
C CYS A 122 -13.95 5.56 18.01
N PRO A 123 -12.82 6.27 18.17
CA PRO A 123 -12.53 6.98 19.41
C PRO A 123 -13.42 8.20 19.66
N ALA A 124 -14.16 8.67 18.64
CA ALA A 124 -15.04 9.83 18.76
C ALA A 124 -16.49 9.45 19.11
N CYS A 125 -17.06 8.43 18.46
CA CYS A 125 -18.46 8.05 18.64
C CYS A 125 -18.66 6.64 19.23
N ASN A 126 -17.57 5.91 19.52
CA ASN A 126 -17.55 4.55 20.04
C ASN A 126 -18.23 3.49 19.15
N ALA A 127 -18.60 3.82 17.94
CA ALA A 127 -19.14 2.85 16.99
C ALA A 127 -18.08 1.79 16.61
N TRP A 128 -18.45 0.52 16.64
CA TRP A 128 -17.60 -0.59 16.23
C TRP A 128 -17.64 -0.74 14.70
N GLU A 129 -16.51 -1.16 14.14
CA GLU A 129 -16.34 -1.43 12.70
C GLU A 129 -16.76 -0.27 11.77
N ALA A 130 -16.82 0.95 12.31
CA ALA A 130 -17.26 2.14 11.59
C ALA A 130 -16.16 2.83 10.78
N LEU A 131 -14.88 2.44 10.99
CA LEU A 131 -13.78 2.87 10.13
C LEU A 131 -13.52 1.78 9.09
N PRO A 132 -13.38 2.14 7.80
CA PRO A 132 -13.10 1.18 6.75
C PRO A 132 -11.73 0.51 6.98
N SER A 133 -11.55 -0.71 6.49
CA SER A 133 -10.26 -1.42 6.55
C SER A 133 -9.18 -0.78 5.68
N GLU A 134 -9.57 0.08 4.75
CA GLU A 134 -8.69 0.83 3.85
C GLU A 134 -8.87 2.33 4.03
N PRO A 135 -7.77 3.10 4.07
CA PRO A 135 -7.87 4.55 4.13
C PRO A 135 -8.40 5.12 2.83
N THR A 136 -9.20 6.15 2.94
CA THR A 136 -9.73 6.93 1.81
C THR A 136 -8.71 7.99 1.42
N GLU A 137 -8.44 8.13 0.12
CA GLU A 137 -7.70 9.28 -0.40
C GLU A 137 -8.68 10.47 -0.48
N ILE A 138 -8.40 11.52 0.27
CA ILE A 138 -9.18 12.75 0.17
C ILE A 138 -8.70 13.51 -1.06
N ASN A 139 -9.49 13.47 -2.10
CA ASN A 139 -9.32 14.39 -3.22
C ASN A 139 -9.94 15.73 -2.80
N GLU A 140 -9.11 16.65 -2.36
CA GLU A 140 -9.52 18.06 -2.29
C GLU A 140 -9.62 18.59 -3.73
N ILE A 141 -10.76 18.32 -4.36
CA ILE A 141 -11.21 19.08 -5.52
C ILE A 141 -12.22 20.08 -4.95
N ASN A 142 -11.75 21.25 -4.66
CA ASN A 142 -12.54 22.48 -4.69
C ASN A 142 -12.10 23.28 -5.88
#